data_22a261cf0aebbfe546156516a1b6493f
#
_entry.id   22a261cf0aebbfe546156516a1b6493f
#
_cell.length_a   1.000
_cell.length_b   1.000
_cell.length_c   1.000
_cell.angle_alpha   90.00
_cell.angle_beta   90.00
_cell.angle_gamma   90.00
#
_symmetry.space_group_name_H-M   'P 1'
#
loop_
_entity.id
_entity.type
_entity.pdbx_description
1 polymer ?
#
loop_
_entity_poly.entity_id
_entity_poly.type
_entity_poly.pdbx_seq_one_letter_code
_entity_poly.pdbx_strand_id
1 'polypeptide(L)'
;MVKSNSETENRIDELLGELTLEEKVSLCHAASKFGIAAVERLGIDERIMADGPHGIRPEVAKHSWKCLNRPEDACTYLPTGTALAATWNPELGRAYGEVLGSEARYRGKDIILGPGVNIIRTPLCGRNFEYMSEDPCLISKMAPGLVKGIQSQDVAACVKHYCLNNQELDRFNVNVEVSDRALYEIYLKGFYSAIIEGEAGLSWVLTPDIRNSIAVTMIFW
;
A
#
# COMPACT_ATOMS: atom_id res chain seq x y z
N MET A 1 -16.94 -4.19 3.27
CA MET A 1 -16.82 -5.50 2.59
C MET A 1 -17.31 -5.33 1.17
N VAL A 2 -16.41 -5.39 0.20
CA VAL A 2 -16.84 -5.69 -1.17
C VAL A 2 -17.64 -6.97 -1.05
N LYS A 3 -18.93 -6.97 -1.38
CA LYS A 3 -19.72 -8.20 -1.44
C LYS A 3 -19.07 -9.05 -2.53
N SER A 4 -18.28 -10.03 -2.13
CA SER A 4 -17.78 -10.99 -3.08
C SER A 4 -19.00 -11.65 -3.72
N ASN A 5 -19.03 -11.70 -5.02
CA ASN A 5 -20.01 -12.51 -5.72
C ASN A 5 -19.64 -13.96 -5.40
N SER A 6 -20.62 -14.81 -5.05
CA SER A 6 -20.37 -16.22 -4.77
C SER A 6 -19.63 -16.93 -5.91
N GLU A 7 -19.77 -16.44 -7.12
CA GLU A 7 -19.03 -16.92 -8.29
C GLU A 7 -17.53 -16.60 -8.22
N THR A 8 -17.18 -15.39 -7.74
CA THR A 8 -15.79 -14.98 -7.52
C THR A 8 -15.12 -15.81 -6.44
N GLU A 9 -15.81 -16.04 -5.31
CA GLU A 9 -15.28 -16.88 -4.23
C GLU A 9 -15.05 -18.31 -4.68
N ASN A 10 -16.03 -18.90 -5.35
CA ASN A 10 -15.88 -20.25 -5.90
C ASN A 10 -14.67 -20.33 -6.85
N ARG A 11 -14.47 -19.32 -7.71
CA ARG A 11 -13.33 -19.28 -8.61
C ARG A 11 -12.01 -19.15 -7.87
N ILE A 12 -11.95 -18.37 -6.77
CA ILE A 12 -10.78 -18.26 -5.91
C ILE A 12 -10.46 -19.63 -5.26
N ASP A 13 -11.48 -20.31 -4.73
CA ASP A 13 -11.28 -21.62 -4.10
C ASP A 13 -10.79 -22.68 -5.10
N GLU A 14 -11.31 -22.68 -6.32
CA GLU A 14 -10.81 -23.55 -7.41
C GLU A 14 -9.32 -23.26 -7.68
N LEU A 15 -8.95 -22.01 -7.91
CA LEU A 15 -7.56 -21.62 -8.17
C LEU A 15 -6.64 -21.97 -7.00
N LEU A 16 -7.08 -21.73 -5.76
CA LEU A 16 -6.33 -22.12 -4.58
C LEU A 16 -6.13 -23.65 -4.47
N GLY A 17 -7.11 -24.44 -4.93
CA GLY A 17 -6.99 -25.89 -4.99
C GLY A 17 -5.98 -26.37 -6.05
N GLU A 18 -5.87 -25.65 -7.15
CA GLU A 18 -4.97 -26.00 -8.27
C GLU A 18 -3.54 -25.50 -8.09
N LEU A 19 -3.30 -24.42 -7.30
CA LEU A 19 -1.98 -23.87 -7.05
C LEU A 19 -1.11 -24.82 -6.25
N THR A 20 0.14 -25.02 -6.70
CA THR A 20 1.16 -25.71 -5.91
C THR A 20 1.61 -24.86 -4.72
N LEU A 21 2.30 -25.46 -3.76
CA LEU A 21 2.84 -24.72 -2.62
C LEU A 21 3.84 -23.64 -3.05
N GLU A 22 4.71 -23.94 -4.01
CA GLU A 22 5.70 -23.03 -4.56
C GLU A 22 5.02 -21.84 -5.24
N GLU A 23 3.95 -22.07 -6.00
CA GLU A 23 3.18 -21.00 -6.63
C GLU A 23 2.46 -20.13 -5.60
N LYS A 24 1.85 -20.73 -4.57
CA LYS A 24 1.25 -19.98 -3.45
C LYS A 24 2.29 -19.09 -2.77
N VAL A 25 3.47 -19.62 -2.49
CA VAL A 25 4.58 -18.86 -1.89
C VAL A 25 5.02 -17.72 -2.84
N SER A 26 5.12 -17.98 -4.15
CA SER A 26 5.53 -16.96 -5.11
C SER A 26 4.55 -15.79 -5.22
N LEU A 27 3.27 -16.02 -5.00
CA LEU A 27 2.23 -14.99 -4.96
C LEU A 27 2.27 -14.13 -3.68
N CYS A 28 2.93 -14.61 -2.62
CA CYS A 28 3.02 -13.89 -1.34
C CYS A 28 4.20 -12.89 -1.28
N HIS A 29 5.03 -12.81 -2.30
CA HIS A 29 6.18 -11.89 -2.32
C HIS A 29 6.40 -11.26 -3.71
N ALA A 30 7.17 -10.16 -3.73
CA ALA A 30 7.53 -9.53 -4.98
C ALA A 30 8.52 -10.40 -5.79
N ALA A 31 8.19 -10.66 -7.06
CA ALA A 31 9.06 -11.35 -8.02
C ALA A 31 10.03 -10.40 -8.72
N SER A 32 9.74 -9.10 -8.64
CA SER A 32 10.55 -8.02 -9.22
C SER A 32 10.48 -6.78 -8.32
N LYS A 33 11.05 -5.65 -8.74
CA LYS A 33 10.96 -4.40 -7.95
C LYS A 33 9.52 -4.00 -7.65
N PHE A 34 8.63 -4.16 -8.63
CA PHE A 34 7.23 -3.74 -8.54
C PHE A 34 6.29 -4.74 -9.22
N GLY A 35 6.53 -6.04 -9.06
CA GLY A 35 5.68 -7.07 -9.67
C GLY A 35 5.52 -8.30 -8.79
N ILE A 36 4.31 -8.88 -8.79
CA ILE A 36 4.00 -10.20 -8.23
C ILE A 36 3.98 -11.18 -9.41
N ALA A 37 4.54 -12.37 -9.22
CA ALA A 37 4.68 -13.35 -10.28
C ALA A 37 3.33 -13.75 -10.90
N ALA A 38 3.34 -14.04 -12.20
CA ALA A 38 2.24 -14.71 -12.89
C ALA A 38 2.23 -16.21 -12.57
N VAL A 39 1.05 -16.83 -12.70
CA VAL A 39 0.89 -18.29 -12.79
C VAL A 39 0.18 -18.58 -14.09
N GLU A 40 0.91 -18.54 -15.20
CA GLU A 40 0.38 -18.57 -16.57
C GLU A 40 -0.51 -19.79 -16.84
N ARG A 41 -0.15 -20.98 -16.31
CA ARG A 41 -0.93 -22.21 -16.49
C ARG A 41 -2.36 -22.13 -15.91
N LEU A 42 -2.61 -21.21 -14.98
CA LEU A 42 -3.91 -20.95 -14.34
C LEU A 42 -4.57 -19.66 -14.84
N GLY A 43 -3.94 -18.95 -15.78
CA GLY A 43 -4.42 -17.67 -16.27
C GLY A 43 -4.33 -16.55 -15.25
N ILE A 44 -3.40 -16.65 -14.28
CA ILE A 44 -3.10 -15.59 -13.31
C ILE A 44 -1.97 -14.73 -13.88
N ASP A 45 -2.30 -13.52 -14.30
CA ASP A 45 -1.34 -12.56 -14.85
C ASP A 45 -0.41 -11.96 -13.78
N GLU A 46 0.79 -11.50 -14.21
CA GLU A 46 1.67 -10.69 -13.38
C GLU A 46 0.90 -9.44 -12.88
N ARG A 47 0.97 -9.17 -11.58
CA ARG A 47 0.39 -7.95 -11.01
C ARG A 47 1.46 -6.89 -10.86
N ILE A 48 1.20 -5.72 -11.41
CA ILE A 48 2.16 -4.62 -11.45
C ILE A 48 1.81 -3.57 -10.39
N MET A 49 2.78 -3.29 -9.53
CA MET A 49 2.66 -2.26 -8.49
C MET A 49 3.29 -0.95 -8.94
N ALA A 50 2.83 0.16 -8.38
CA ALA A 50 3.55 1.43 -8.40
C ALA A 50 3.65 1.99 -6.99
N ASP A 51 4.80 2.56 -6.67
CA ASP A 51 4.97 3.40 -5.50
C ASP A 51 4.47 4.82 -5.80
N GLY A 52 4.33 5.65 -4.79
CA GLY A 52 3.96 7.05 -4.92
C GLY A 52 2.58 7.36 -4.37
N PRO A 53 2.45 7.57 -3.03
CA PRO A 53 1.17 7.87 -2.38
C PRO A 53 0.62 9.27 -2.72
N HIS A 54 1.36 10.11 -3.43
CA HIS A 54 0.91 11.43 -3.91
C HIS A 54 1.32 11.71 -5.37
N GLY A 55 1.50 10.64 -6.15
CA GLY A 55 1.79 10.67 -7.59
C GLY A 55 2.46 9.37 -8.02
N ILE A 56 2.05 8.83 -9.17
CA ILE A 56 2.58 7.55 -9.66
C ILE A 56 4.04 7.73 -10.05
N ARG A 57 4.95 7.01 -9.42
CA ARG A 57 6.37 7.12 -9.71
C ARG A 57 6.71 6.72 -11.16
N PRO A 58 7.79 7.30 -11.73
CA PRO A 58 8.32 6.86 -13.03
C PRO A 58 8.72 5.38 -13.04
N GLU A 59 8.65 4.75 -14.21
CA GLU A 59 9.02 3.35 -14.38
C GLU A 59 10.50 3.12 -14.11
N VAL A 60 10.79 2.01 -13.45
CA VAL A 60 12.13 1.51 -13.23
C VAL A 60 12.32 0.15 -13.92
N ALA A 61 13.55 -0.23 -14.17
CA ALA A 61 13.84 -1.54 -14.72
C ALA A 61 13.41 -2.66 -13.76
N LYS A 62 12.98 -3.79 -14.31
CA LYS A 62 12.34 -4.92 -13.60
C LYS A 62 13.11 -5.36 -12.33
N HIS A 63 14.44 -5.32 -12.37
CA HIS A 63 15.30 -5.82 -11.29
C HIS A 63 16.31 -4.77 -10.77
N SER A 64 16.15 -3.48 -11.14
CA SER A 64 17.02 -2.42 -10.66
C SER A 64 16.27 -1.09 -10.47
N TRP A 65 16.90 -0.12 -9.79
CA TRP A 65 16.34 1.21 -9.59
C TRP A 65 16.60 2.18 -10.76
N LYS A 66 17.08 1.66 -11.90
CA LYS A 66 17.34 2.48 -13.09
C LYS A 66 16.02 2.96 -13.68
N CYS A 67 15.80 4.27 -13.69
CA CYS A 67 14.65 4.87 -14.35
C CYS A 67 14.66 4.60 -15.85
N LEU A 68 13.49 4.27 -16.41
CA LEU A 68 13.35 4.01 -17.85
C LEU A 68 13.11 5.29 -18.63
N ASN A 69 12.75 6.40 -17.97
CA ASN A 69 12.52 7.73 -18.55
C ASN A 69 11.55 7.67 -19.75
N ARG A 70 10.41 7.01 -19.57
CA ARG A 70 9.40 6.89 -20.61
C ARG A 70 8.60 8.19 -20.74
N PRO A 71 8.21 8.61 -21.95
CA PRO A 71 7.37 9.80 -22.13
C PRO A 71 6.03 9.71 -21.36
N GLU A 72 5.47 8.50 -21.25
CA GLU A 72 4.24 8.22 -20.54
C GLU A 72 4.36 8.23 -19.00
N ASP A 73 5.56 8.42 -18.47
CA ASP A 73 5.81 8.48 -17.01
C ASP A 73 5.31 9.79 -16.37
N ALA A 74 4.86 10.75 -17.16
CA ALA A 74 4.24 11.97 -16.64
C ALA A 74 2.99 11.64 -15.82
N CYS A 75 2.89 12.21 -14.63
CA CYS A 75 1.73 12.07 -13.75
C CYS A 75 1.46 13.38 -13.00
N THR A 76 0.29 13.48 -12.39
CA THR A 76 -0.03 14.59 -11.48
C THR A 76 0.76 14.43 -10.18
N TYR A 77 1.52 15.47 -9.82
CA TYR A 77 2.08 15.56 -8.48
C TYR A 77 1.02 16.16 -7.55
N LEU A 78 0.33 15.28 -6.85
CA LEU A 78 -0.73 15.65 -5.92
C LEU A 78 -0.14 16.25 -4.62
N PRO A 79 -0.92 17.00 -3.82
CA PRO A 79 -0.48 17.47 -2.51
C PRO A 79 0.04 16.34 -1.64
N THR A 80 1.01 16.63 -0.77
CA THR A 80 1.52 15.63 0.19
C THR A 80 0.42 15.10 1.10
N GLY A 81 0.62 13.92 1.70
CA GLY A 81 -0.33 13.34 2.65
C GLY A 81 -0.69 14.29 3.80
N THR A 82 0.31 15.02 4.30
CA THR A 82 0.12 16.05 5.34
C THR A 82 -0.76 17.21 4.86
N ALA A 83 -0.56 17.68 3.62
CA ALA A 83 -1.38 18.76 3.06
C ALA A 83 -2.84 18.30 2.83
N LEU A 84 -3.04 17.06 2.37
CA LEU A 84 -4.36 16.47 2.26
C LEU A 84 -5.05 16.36 3.63
N ALA A 85 -4.36 15.85 4.64
CA ALA A 85 -4.90 15.69 5.99
C ALA A 85 -5.25 17.05 6.64
N ALA A 86 -4.47 18.10 6.37
CA ALA A 86 -4.74 19.46 6.86
C ALA A 86 -6.06 20.05 6.37
N THR A 87 -6.69 19.46 5.36
CA THR A 87 -8.04 19.85 4.90
C THR A 87 -9.15 19.40 5.84
N TRP A 88 -8.92 18.38 6.67
CA TRP A 88 -9.93 17.74 7.53
C TRP A 88 -11.17 17.25 6.76
N ASN A 89 -11.03 17.02 5.46
CA ASN A 89 -12.15 16.67 4.59
C ASN A 89 -11.96 15.27 3.95
N PRO A 90 -12.63 14.22 4.46
CA PRO A 90 -12.54 12.87 3.92
C PRO A 90 -12.98 12.73 2.46
N GLU A 91 -13.91 13.59 1.98
CA GLU A 91 -14.36 13.57 0.58
C GLU A 91 -13.25 14.05 -0.36
N LEU A 92 -12.40 15.00 0.07
CA LEU A 92 -11.19 15.33 -0.68
C LEU A 92 -10.20 14.18 -0.69
N GLY A 93 -10.13 13.39 0.40
CA GLY A 93 -9.37 12.15 0.42
C GLY A 93 -9.84 11.17 -0.65
N ARG A 94 -11.16 11.02 -0.82
CA ARG A 94 -11.74 10.18 -1.86
C ARG A 94 -11.42 10.71 -3.27
N ALA A 95 -11.68 11.99 -3.54
CA ALA A 95 -11.37 12.59 -4.84
C ALA A 95 -9.88 12.48 -5.20
N TYR A 96 -9.00 12.67 -4.22
CA TYR A 96 -7.57 12.47 -4.37
C TYR A 96 -7.24 11.02 -4.78
N GLY A 97 -7.86 10.04 -4.11
CA GLY A 97 -7.71 8.63 -4.43
C GLY A 97 -8.20 8.28 -5.83
N GLU A 98 -9.31 8.88 -6.27
CA GLU A 98 -9.86 8.69 -7.62
C GLU A 98 -8.88 9.17 -8.71
N VAL A 99 -8.22 10.32 -8.51
CA VAL A 99 -7.19 10.81 -9.45
C VAL A 99 -6.00 9.86 -9.46
N LEU A 100 -5.47 9.53 -8.28
CA LEU A 100 -4.31 8.64 -8.15
C LEU A 100 -4.57 7.26 -8.77
N GLY A 101 -5.73 6.68 -8.49
CA GLY A 101 -6.14 5.39 -9.02
C GLY A 101 -6.35 5.41 -10.53
N SER A 102 -6.97 6.46 -11.08
CA SER A 102 -7.20 6.58 -12.52
C SER A 102 -5.89 6.71 -13.31
N GLU A 103 -4.92 7.49 -12.81
CA GLU A 103 -3.59 7.58 -13.43
C GLU A 103 -2.81 6.27 -13.32
N ALA A 104 -2.92 5.56 -12.19
CA ALA A 104 -2.35 4.24 -12.03
C ALA A 104 -2.93 3.24 -13.03
N ARG A 105 -4.26 3.20 -13.16
CA ARG A 105 -4.94 2.32 -14.10
C ARG A 105 -4.58 2.62 -15.55
N TYR A 106 -4.53 3.91 -15.91
CA TYR A 106 -4.10 4.34 -17.24
C TYR A 106 -2.68 3.85 -17.57
N ARG A 107 -1.79 3.80 -16.59
CA ARG A 107 -0.41 3.31 -16.74
C ARG A 107 -0.26 1.79 -16.53
N GLY A 108 -1.36 1.03 -16.50
CA GLY A 108 -1.36 -0.42 -16.38
C GLY A 108 -0.88 -0.92 -15.02
N LYS A 109 -1.18 -0.18 -13.94
CA LYS A 109 -0.88 -0.62 -12.58
C LYS A 109 -2.09 -1.26 -11.93
N ASP A 110 -1.87 -2.38 -11.28
CA ASP A 110 -2.90 -3.12 -10.54
C ASP A 110 -2.96 -2.68 -9.07
N ILE A 111 -1.84 -2.19 -8.53
CA ILE A 111 -1.68 -1.90 -7.10
C ILE A 111 -0.90 -0.59 -6.91
N ILE A 112 -1.41 0.28 -6.04
CA ILE A 112 -0.69 1.45 -5.52
C ILE A 112 -0.17 1.15 -4.12
N LEU A 113 1.13 1.36 -3.88
CA LEU A 113 1.74 1.31 -2.56
C LEU A 113 1.42 2.59 -1.78
N GLY A 114 0.22 2.63 -1.25
CA GLY A 114 -0.37 3.75 -0.52
C GLY A 114 -1.81 3.45 -0.10
N PRO A 115 -2.37 4.29 0.79
CA PRO A 115 -1.77 5.43 1.47
C PRO A 115 -0.73 5.08 2.53
N GLY A 116 0.16 6.04 2.84
CA GLY A 116 1.00 5.99 4.03
C GLY A 116 0.22 6.49 5.25
N VAL A 117 0.05 5.63 6.26
CA VAL A 117 -0.78 5.92 7.45
C VAL A 117 0.00 5.89 8.78
N ASN A 118 1.33 5.83 8.72
CA ASN A 118 2.14 5.86 9.93
C ASN A 118 2.00 7.22 10.64
N ILE A 119 2.11 7.17 11.96
CA ILE A 119 2.07 8.36 12.80
C ILE A 119 3.32 9.21 12.59
N ILE A 120 3.15 10.49 12.32
CA ILE A 120 4.25 11.49 12.32
C ILE A 120 4.64 11.77 13.78
N ARG A 121 5.48 10.91 14.31
CA ARG A 121 5.88 11.01 15.72
C ARG A 121 6.96 12.07 15.97
N THR A 122 7.84 12.24 15.01
CA THR A 122 8.96 13.17 15.09
C THR A 122 9.14 13.89 13.76
N PRO A 123 9.48 15.18 13.73
CA PRO A 123 9.73 15.90 12.47
C PRO A 123 10.98 15.40 11.73
N LEU A 124 11.84 14.63 12.39
CA LEU A 124 13.10 14.12 11.82
C LEU A 124 12.94 12.88 10.94
N CYS A 125 11.77 12.24 10.92
CA CYS A 125 11.56 11.09 10.04
C CYS A 125 11.53 11.51 8.57
N GLY A 126 12.42 10.95 7.75
CA GLY A 126 12.57 11.32 6.33
C GLY A 126 11.37 10.96 5.46
N ARG A 127 10.37 10.24 5.98
CA ARG A 127 9.14 9.83 5.25
C ARG A 127 7.88 10.56 5.69
N ASN A 128 7.98 11.58 6.53
CA ASN A 128 6.81 12.35 6.97
C ASN A 128 6.03 12.99 5.82
N PHE A 129 6.67 13.28 4.69
CA PHE A 129 6.03 13.87 3.51
C PHE A 129 4.93 12.98 2.92
N GLU A 130 5.01 11.67 3.07
CA GLU A 130 4.02 10.71 2.57
C GLU A 130 3.00 10.25 3.63
N TYR A 131 3.19 10.65 4.89
CA TYR A 131 2.25 10.37 5.97
C TYR A 131 1.28 11.54 6.17
N MET A 132 0.18 11.28 6.88
CA MET A 132 -0.92 12.23 6.98
C MET A 132 -0.79 13.16 8.19
N SER A 133 -0.56 12.61 9.40
CA SER A 133 -0.64 13.36 10.65
C SER A 133 0.07 12.65 11.81
N GLU A 134 0.24 13.37 12.90
CA GLU A 134 0.56 12.83 14.22
C GLU A 134 -0.70 12.32 14.96
N ASP A 135 -1.88 12.78 14.53
CA ASP A 135 -3.17 12.44 15.16
C ASP A 135 -3.77 11.18 14.55
N PRO A 136 -3.85 10.07 15.33
CA PRO A 136 -4.45 8.82 14.86
C PRO A 136 -5.94 8.96 14.55
N CYS A 137 -6.66 9.92 15.16
CA CYS A 137 -8.06 10.16 14.86
C CYS A 137 -8.21 10.76 13.47
N LEU A 138 -7.43 11.78 13.13
CA LEU A 138 -7.45 12.40 11.81
C LEU A 138 -7.09 11.39 10.72
N ILE A 139 -6.02 10.60 10.91
CA ILE A 139 -5.63 9.56 9.97
C ILE A 139 -6.79 8.56 9.76
N SER A 140 -7.43 8.14 10.85
CA SER A 140 -8.52 7.17 10.78
C SER A 140 -9.75 7.68 10.01
N LYS A 141 -9.92 8.99 9.88
CA LYS A 141 -11.00 9.59 9.10
C LYS A 141 -10.63 9.86 7.65
N MET A 142 -9.37 10.18 7.39
CA MET A 142 -8.90 10.51 6.04
C MET A 142 -8.56 9.27 5.20
N ALA A 143 -7.90 8.27 5.80
CA ALA A 143 -7.39 7.11 5.08
C ALA A 143 -8.48 6.27 4.38
N PRO A 144 -9.67 6.01 4.96
CA PRO A 144 -10.72 5.25 4.29
C PRO A 144 -11.21 5.88 2.99
N GLY A 145 -11.35 7.21 2.95
CA GLY A 145 -11.74 7.93 1.75
C GLY A 145 -10.74 7.73 0.62
N LEU A 146 -9.45 7.89 0.93
CA LEU A 146 -8.36 7.72 -0.03
C LEU A 146 -8.29 6.28 -0.59
N VAL A 147 -8.42 5.28 0.29
CA VAL A 147 -8.48 3.87 -0.14
C VAL A 147 -9.65 3.62 -1.09
N LYS A 148 -10.86 4.05 -0.71
CA LYS A 148 -12.06 3.88 -1.55
C LYS A 148 -11.92 4.59 -2.90
N GLY A 149 -11.31 5.77 -2.91
CA GLY A 149 -11.04 6.51 -4.14
C GLY A 149 -10.14 5.72 -5.08
N ILE A 150 -9.00 5.22 -4.60
CA ILE A 150 -8.08 4.39 -5.40
C ILE A 150 -8.80 3.14 -5.92
N GLN A 151 -9.48 2.41 -5.05
CA GLN A 151 -10.12 1.14 -5.40
C GLN A 151 -11.33 1.30 -6.33
N SER A 152 -11.96 2.47 -6.35
CA SER A 152 -13.03 2.78 -7.31
C SER A 152 -12.56 2.82 -8.77
N GLN A 153 -11.25 2.84 -8.99
CA GLN A 153 -10.61 2.87 -10.32
C GLN A 153 -10.05 1.49 -10.74
N ASP A 154 -10.50 0.43 -10.08
CA ASP A 154 -10.03 -0.94 -10.33
C ASP A 154 -8.51 -1.09 -10.12
N VAL A 155 -8.00 -0.44 -9.08
CA VAL A 155 -6.61 -0.50 -8.61
C VAL A 155 -6.64 -0.77 -7.12
N ALA A 156 -5.88 -1.76 -6.65
CA ALA A 156 -5.83 -2.06 -5.22
C ALA A 156 -5.00 -1.04 -4.46
N ALA A 157 -5.50 -0.60 -3.31
CA ALA A 157 -4.74 0.20 -2.36
C ALA A 157 -3.96 -0.72 -1.41
N CYS A 158 -2.64 -0.48 -1.30
CA CYS A 158 -1.76 -1.21 -0.41
C CYS A 158 -1.27 -0.30 0.71
N VAL A 159 -1.96 -0.35 1.84
CA VAL A 159 -1.71 0.54 2.99
C VAL A 159 -0.34 0.29 3.60
N LYS A 160 0.42 1.35 3.88
CA LYS A 160 1.81 1.25 4.32
C LYS A 160 2.17 2.24 5.41
N HIS A 161 3.26 2.00 6.16
CA HIS A 161 4.12 0.79 6.24
C HIS A 161 3.78 0.07 7.54
N TYR A 162 3.27 -1.09 7.48
CA TYR A 162 2.82 -1.82 8.66
C TYR A 162 4.01 -2.27 9.52
N CYS A 163 4.11 -1.82 10.81
CA CYS A 163 3.19 -0.80 11.34
C CYS A 163 3.94 0.34 12.07
N LEU A 164 5.21 0.22 12.38
CA LEU A 164 5.97 1.13 13.26
C LEU A 164 7.15 1.82 12.56
N ASN A 165 7.02 2.12 11.26
CA ASN A 165 8.05 2.81 10.50
C ASN A 165 8.05 4.32 10.80
N ASN A 166 8.54 4.71 11.96
CA ASN A 166 8.59 6.10 12.42
C ASN A 166 10.01 6.67 12.44
N GLN A 167 11.00 5.90 11.95
CA GLN A 167 12.40 6.28 11.84
C GLN A 167 13.00 5.68 10.57
N GLU A 168 13.76 6.49 9.83
CA GLU A 168 14.48 6.05 8.63
C GLU A 168 15.99 5.89 8.86
N LEU A 169 16.56 6.56 9.88
CA LEU A 169 17.95 6.38 10.24
C LEU A 169 18.17 4.94 10.75
N ASP A 170 19.07 4.23 10.07
CA ASP A 170 19.41 2.84 10.36
C ASP A 170 18.21 1.88 10.39
N ARG A 171 17.20 2.16 9.55
CA ARG A 171 15.90 1.49 9.53
C ARG A 171 15.96 -0.04 9.53
N PHE A 172 16.96 -0.61 8.91
CA PHE A 172 17.09 -2.07 8.77
C PHE A 172 17.70 -2.76 9.98
N ASN A 173 18.25 -2.00 10.93
CA ASN A 173 18.92 -2.55 12.11
C ASN A 173 18.28 -2.10 13.43
N VAL A 174 17.30 -1.19 13.36
CA VAL A 174 16.63 -0.66 14.56
C VAL A 174 15.57 -1.63 15.06
N ASN A 175 15.58 -1.93 16.36
CA ASN A 175 14.47 -2.58 17.05
C ASN A 175 13.49 -1.53 17.56
N VAL A 176 12.19 -1.73 17.34
CA VAL A 176 11.15 -0.80 17.80
C VAL A 176 10.44 -1.41 19.01
N GLU A 177 10.52 -0.71 20.14
CA GLU A 177 9.79 -1.07 21.35
C GLU A 177 8.61 -0.13 21.56
N VAL A 178 7.44 -0.70 21.78
CA VAL A 178 6.19 0.02 21.99
C VAL A 178 5.32 -0.75 22.99
N SER A 179 4.61 -0.03 23.88
CA SER A 179 3.64 -0.67 24.76
C SER A 179 2.38 -1.07 23.96
N ASP A 180 1.71 -2.14 24.38
CA ASP A 180 0.47 -2.59 23.74
C ASP A 180 -0.56 -1.48 23.64
N ARG A 181 -0.71 -0.68 24.70
CA ARG A 181 -1.63 0.44 24.70
C ARG A 181 -1.30 1.45 23.60
N ALA A 182 -0.05 1.86 23.45
CA ALA A 182 0.35 2.80 22.40
C ALA A 182 0.20 2.17 21.01
N LEU A 183 0.54 0.90 20.86
CA LEU A 183 0.38 0.16 19.60
C LEU A 183 -1.07 0.19 19.13
N TYR A 184 -2.03 -0.21 19.96
CA TYR A 184 -3.44 -0.31 19.59
C TYR A 184 -4.16 1.04 19.53
N GLU A 185 -3.90 1.96 20.45
CA GLU A 185 -4.62 3.22 20.52
C GLU A 185 -4.10 4.28 19.53
N ILE A 186 -2.82 4.21 19.14
CA ILE A 186 -2.15 5.21 18.32
C ILE A 186 -1.73 4.62 16.97
N TYR A 187 -0.81 3.65 16.96
CA TYR A 187 -0.11 3.24 15.75
C TYR A 187 -0.95 2.39 14.80
N LEU A 188 -1.76 1.49 15.31
CA LEU A 188 -2.60 0.61 14.48
C LEU A 188 -3.92 1.25 14.05
N LYS A 189 -4.34 2.37 14.64
CA LYS A 189 -5.65 2.96 14.38
C LYS A 189 -5.85 3.37 12.92
N GLY A 190 -4.83 3.95 12.29
CA GLY A 190 -4.87 4.30 10.87
C GLY A 190 -4.99 3.08 9.94
N PHE A 191 -4.26 2.01 10.26
CA PHE A 191 -4.35 0.74 9.52
C PHE A 191 -5.72 0.10 9.69
N TYR A 192 -6.21 0.02 10.92
CA TYR A 192 -7.52 -0.54 11.21
C TYR A 192 -8.63 0.15 10.40
N SER A 193 -8.68 1.47 10.40
CA SER A 193 -9.71 2.21 9.66
C SER A 193 -9.54 2.08 8.14
N ALA A 194 -8.31 2.10 7.62
CA ALA A 194 -8.06 1.89 6.21
C ALA A 194 -8.51 0.51 5.73
N ILE A 195 -8.33 -0.53 6.55
CA ILE A 195 -8.70 -1.91 6.22
C ILE A 195 -10.20 -2.12 6.43
N ILE A 196 -10.75 -1.78 7.60
CA ILE A 196 -12.13 -2.10 7.94
C ILE A 196 -13.14 -1.12 7.34
N GLU A 197 -12.85 0.20 7.43
CA GLU A 197 -13.76 1.23 6.91
C GLU A 197 -13.46 1.56 5.44
N GLY A 198 -12.17 1.50 5.03
CA GLY A 198 -11.71 1.74 3.67
C GLY A 198 -11.82 0.51 2.76
N GLU A 199 -11.95 -0.68 3.35
CA GLU A 199 -11.96 -1.96 2.64
C GLU A 199 -10.68 -2.20 1.84
N ALA A 200 -9.51 -1.76 2.38
CA ALA A 200 -8.22 -2.01 1.75
C ALA A 200 -7.93 -3.51 1.72
N GLY A 201 -7.68 -4.03 0.51
CA GLY A 201 -7.39 -5.45 0.32
C GLY A 201 -5.95 -5.84 0.66
N LEU A 202 -5.03 -4.86 0.78
CA LEU A 202 -3.60 -5.10 0.91
C LEU A 202 -2.97 -4.21 1.97
N SER A 203 -1.94 -4.73 2.65
CA SER A 203 -1.05 -3.94 3.48
C SER A 203 0.40 -4.29 3.19
N TRP A 204 1.25 -3.25 3.11
CA TRP A 204 2.68 -3.40 2.89
C TRP A 204 3.42 -3.45 4.22
N VAL A 205 4.04 -4.58 4.50
CA VAL A 205 4.87 -4.77 5.69
C VAL A 205 6.30 -4.37 5.35
N LEU A 206 6.80 -3.38 6.06
CA LEU A 206 8.21 -3.06 6.11
C LEU A 206 8.71 -3.44 7.49
N THR A 207 9.15 -4.67 7.66
CA THR A 207 9.77 -5.09 8.91
C THR A 207 11.25 -4.71 8.91
N PRO A 208 11.70 -3.93 9.90
CA PRO A 208 13.08 -4.11 10.36
C PRO A 208 13.17 -5.53 10.89
N ASP A 209 14.20 -6.23 10.49
CA ASP A 209 14.36 -7.63 10.78
C ASP A 209 14.32 -7.92 12.28
N ILE A 210 13.41 -8.81 12.69
CA ILE A 210 13.48 -9.43 14.00
C ILE A 210 14.58 -10.50 14.02
N ARG A 211 15.12 -10.95 12.90
CA ARG A 211 16.28 -11.87 12.78
C ARG A 211 16.78 -12.03 11.34
N ASN A 212 17.56 -11.07 10.82
CA ASN A 212 18.42 -11.20 9.61
C ASN A 212 17.77 -11.44 8.24
N SER A 213 16.53 -11.03 8.00
CA SER A 213 16.01 -10.99 6.63
C SER A 213 15.01 -9.87 6.43
N ILE A 214 15.27 -9.02 5.46
CA ILE A 214 14.34 -7.98 5.02
C ILE A 214 13.22 -8.69 4.23
N ALA A 215 12.16 -9.04 4.91
CA ALA A 215 10.96 -9.53 4.25
C ALA A 215 10.05 -8.36 3.93
N VAL A 216 10.00 -7.98 2.66
CA VAL A 216 8.88 -7.19 2.15
C VAL A 216 7.74 -8.17 1.93
N THR A 217 6.79 -8.20 2.84
CA THR A 217 5.64 -9.10 2.77
C THR A 217 4.39 -8.26 2.55
N MET A 218 3.59 -8.63 1.56
CA MET A 218 2.22 -8.13 1.44
C MET A 218 1.31 -9.02 2.28
N ILE A 219 0.47 -8.40 3.12
CA ILE A 219 -0.60 -9.10 3.82
C ILE A 219 -1.87 -8.83 3.03
N PHE A 220 -2.55 -9.90 2.63
CA PHE A 220 -3.89 -9.86 2.05
C PHE A 220 -4.91 -9.98 3.19
N TRP A 221 -5.95 -9.14 3.16
CA TRP A 221 -7.01 -9.10 4.17
C TRP A 221 -8.33 -9.60 3.59
#